data_aff22d31eb03654826b1b2cc30e34aaf
#
_entry.id   aff22d31eb03654826b1b2cc30e34aaf
#
_cell.length_a   1.000
_cell.length_b   1.000
_cell.length_c   1.000
_cell.angle_alpha   90.00
_cell.angle_beta   90.00
_cell.angle_gamma   90.00
#
_symmetry.space_group_name_H-M   'P 1'
#
loop_
_entity.id
_entity.type
_entity.pdbx_description
1 polymer ?
#
loop_
_entity_poly.entity_id
_entity_poly.type
_entity_poly.pdbx_seq_one_letter_code
_entity_poly.pdbx_strand_id
1 'polypeptide(L)'
;LSNTFPEKLRRLCAHYRSVSEVCRMLGLNRQQFDRYLTGQVRPSQHNLQRIATGFGVDINELIDPTREIGPPARLKEASGRDEMTSLIDRAFPGDLKRLRTMLGYYHTHFLIPSDRDVVTRSMVCLYEREGRVCSKTIERTGPHEEVREILKYEGMATFLGNCIFLLEFETLSADTIVESILYPSYRKSLDILTGLTFGMTSQVYRQPFASPIAWKYLGRSVEVKEQLEACGSYNRNDVRIDPRIRKYLNAAGLSGTLSLGPM
;
A
#
# COMPACT_ATOMS: atom_id res chain seq x y z
N LEU A 1 3.01 18.09 -41.99
CA LEU A 1 4.22 17.72 -41.23
C LEU A 1 4.66 16.35 -41.75
N SER A 2 5.87 16.22 -42.24
CA SER A 2 6.34 14.93 -42.73
C SER A 2 6.51 13.97 -41.52
N ASN A 3 6.06 12.71 -41.69
CA ASN A 3 6.00 11.71 -40.63
C ASN A 3 7.05 10.62 -40.85
N THR A 4 8.27 11.06 -41.23
CA THR A 4 9.39 10.16 -41.53
C THR A 4 9.97 9.50 -40.27
N PHE A 5 10.67 8.38 -40.46
CA PHE A 5 11.34 7.68 -39.37
C PHE A 5 12.25 8.60 -38.51
N PRO A 6 13.13 9.46 -39.05
CA PRO A 6 13.94 10.36 -38.25
C PRO A 6 13.14 11.37 -37.45
N GLU A 7 12.01 11.84 -37.93
CA GLU A 7 11.15 12.78 -37.22
C GLU A 7 10.42 12.11 -36.07
N LYS A 8 9.91 10.90 -36.30
CA LYS A 8 9.31 10.07 -35.24
C LYS A 8 10.32 9.77 -34.14
N LEU A 9 11.55 9.42 -34.54
CA LEU A 9 12.64 9.15 -33.61
C LEU A 9 12.98 10.40 -32.76
N ARG A 10 13.02 11.59 -33.40
CA ARG A 10 13.23 12.86 -32.68
C ARG A 10 12.10 13.16 -31.71
N ARG A 11 10.83 12.92 -32.09
CA ARG A 11 9.67 13.08 -31.17
C ARG A 11 9.79 12.16 -29.96
N LEU A 12 10.15 10.89 -30.15
CA LEU A 12 10.37 9.97 -29.06
C LEU A 12 11.52 10.43 -28.15
N CYS A 13 12.63 10.92 -28.70
CA CYS A 13 13.77 11.42 -27.95
C CYS A 13 13.44 12.70 -27.15
N ALA A 14 12.52 13.54 -27.63
CA ALA A 14 12.12 14.77 -26.94
C ALA A 14 11.51 14.55 -25.55
N HIS A 15 11.07 13.34 -25.27
CA HIS A 15 10.53 12.94 -23.95
C HIS A 15 11.61 12.55 -22.93
N TYR A 16 12.89 12.59 -23.30
CA TYR A 16 14.02 12.22 -22.42
C TYR A 16 14.93 13.43 -22.21
N ARG A 17 15.68 13.43 -21.10
CA ARG A 17 16.58 14.55 -20.73
C ARG A 17 17.69 14.78 -21.78
N SER A 18 18.14 13.74 -22.44
CA SER A 18 19.16 13.83 -23.46
C SER A 18 19.18 12.62 -24.39
N VAL A 19 19.69 12.81 -25.61
CA VAL A 19 19.93 11.71 -26.55
C VAL A 19 20.96 10.71 -26.01
N SER A 20 21.88 11.15 -25.14
CA SER A 20 22.83 10.24 -24.47
C SER A 20 22.16 9.28 -23.50
N GLU A 21 21.11 9.71 -22.84
CA GLU A 21 20.27 8.86 -21.99
C GLU A 21 19.55 7.80 -22.84
N VAL A 22 18.96 8.23 -23.96
CA VAL A 22 18.31 7.32 -24.92
C VAL A 22 19.29 6.28 -25.46
N CYS A 23 20.49 6.70 -25.85
CA CYS A 23 21.52 5.77 -26.33
C CYS A 23 21.91 4.72 -25.28
N ARG A 24 22.05 5.12 -24.01
CA ARG A 24 22.32 4.18 -22.90
C ARG A 24 21.17 3.20 -22.70
N MET A 25 19.95 3.71 -22.72
CA MET A 25 18.74 2.89 -22.55
C MET A 25 18.62 1.85 -23.69
N LEU A 26 18.87 2.28 -24.93
CA LEU A 26 18.80 1.43 -26.11
C LEU A 26 20.06 0.56 -26.30
N GLY A 27 21.15 0.81 -25.57
CA GLY A 27 22.44 0.16 -25.76
C GLY A 27 23.05 0.43 -27.15
N LEU A 28 22.75 1.59 -27.74
CA LEU A 28 23.27 1.98 -29.06
C LEU A 28 24.39 2.99 -28.95
N ASN A 29 25.36 2.91 -29.90
CA ASN A 29 26.42 3.91 -29.99
C ASN A 29 25.83 5.28 -30.37
N ARG A 30 26.31 6.35 -29.73
CA ARG A 30 25.84 7.73 -29.93
C ARG A 30 26.00 8.19 -31.39
N GLN A 31 27.17 7.98 -32.00
CA GLN A 31 27.42 8.40 -33.38
C GLN A 31 26.49 7.66 -34.35
N GLN A 32 26.26 6.39 -34.14
CA GLN A 32 25.33 5.59 -34.95
C GLN A 32 23.90 6.10 -34.81
N PHE A 33 23.48 6.40 -33.57
CA PHE A 33 22.13 6.90 -33.28
C PHE A 33 21.90 8.30 -33.88
N ASP A 34 22.91 9.19 -33.84
CA ASP A 34 22.83 10.52 -34.44
C ASP A 34 22.62 10.43 -35.98
N ARG A 35 23.22 9.44 -36.65
CA ARG A 35 22.96 9.18 -38.08
C ARG A 35 21.53 8.73 -38.35
N TYR A 36 20.90 8.03 -37.42
CA TYR A 36 19.48 7.67 -37.50
C TYR A 36 18.58 8.91 -37.29
N LEU A 37 18.90 9.78 -36.34
CA LEU A 37 18.18 11.04 -36.10
C LEU A 37 18.26 12.02 -37.26
N THR A 38 19.40 12.03 -38.01
CA THR A 38 19.60 12.90 -39.18
C THR A 38 19.08 12.26 -40.48
N GLY A 39 18.73 10.98 -40.47
CA GLY A 39 18.27 10.26 -41.63
C GLY A 39 19.40 9.85 -42.61
N GLN A 40 20.68 10.04 -42.22
CA GLN A 40 21.84 9.65 -43.05
C GLN A 40 21.92 8.14 -43.27
N VAL A 41 21.49 7.36 -42.31
CA VAL A 41 21.51 5.90 -42.36
C VAL A 41 20.20 5.35 -41.82
N ARG A 42 19.65 4.32 -42.45
CA ARG A 42 18.53 3.56 -41.93
C ARG A 42 19.03 2.49 -40.93
N PRO A 43 18.40 2.32 -39.77
CA PRO A 43 18.74 1.22 -38.89
C PRO A 43 18.54 -0.15 -39.52
N SER A 44 19.38 -1.11 -39.18
CA SER A 44 19.12 -2.52 -39.49
C SER A 44 17.84 -2.99 -38.77
N GLN A 45 17.26 -4.10 -39.26
CA GLN A 45 16.04 -4.65 -38.63
C GLN A 45 16.24 -4.96 -37.15
N HIS A 46 17.41 -5.43 -36.76
CA HIS A 46 17.78 -5.66 -35.37
C HIS A 46 17.76 -4.36 -34.54
N ASN A 47 18.33 -3.28 -35.07
CA ASN A 47 18.34 -1.99 -34.39
C ASN A 47 16.95 -1.33 -34.36
N LEU A 48 16.15 -1.51 -35.43
CA LEU A 48 14.74 -1.08 -35.45
C LEU A 48 13.94 -1.76 -34.32
N GLN A 49 14.12 -3.08 -34.17
CA GLN A 49 13.47 -3.83 -33.10
C GLN A 49 13.93 -3.35 -31.73
N ARG A 50 15.22 -3.09 -31.53
CA ARG A 50 15.76 -2.53 -30.25
C ARG A 50 15.18 -1.16 -29.95
N ILE A 51 15.07 -0.29 -30.96
CA ILE A 51 14.50 1.04 -30.83
C ILE A 51 13.01 0.93 -30.47
N ALA A 52 12.24 0.13 -31.20
CA ALA A 52 10.83 -0.09 -30.95
C ALA A 52 10.56 -0.64 -29.54
N THR A 53 11.30 -1.68 -29.14
CA THR A 53 11.20 -2.29 -27.80
C THR A 53 11.61 -1.30 -26.71
N GLY A 54 12.69 -0.56 -26.90
CA GLY A 54 13.18 0.37 -25.87
C GLY A 54 12.27 1.56 -25.64
N PHE A 55 11.56 2.03 -26.66
CA PHE A 55 10.52 3.05 -26.54
C PHE A 55 9.13 2.47 -26.22
N GLY A 56 8.95 1.15 -26.33
CA GLY A 56 7.65 0.49 -26.15
C GLY A 56 6.62 0.90 -27.20
N VAL A 57 7.05 1.04 -28.45
CA VAL A 57 6.21 1.37 -29.60
C VAL A 57 6.20 0.22 -30.62
N ASP A 58 5.14 0.12 -31.41
CA ASP A 58 5.10 -0.86 -32.49
C ASP A 58 6.11 -0.49 -33.60
N ILE A 59 6.81 -1.49 -34.13
CA ILE A 59 7.81 -1.28 -35.20
C ILE A 59 7.15 -0.69 -36.45
N ASN A 60 5.90 -1.07 -36.76
CA ASN A 60 5.17 -0.55 -37.91
C ASN A 60 4.77 0.91 -37.69
N GLU A 61 4.43 1.32 -36.45
CA GLU A 61 4.21 2.74 -36.11
C GLU A 61 5.49 3.56 -36.33
N LEU A 62 6.66 2.95 -36.07
CA LEU A 62 7.94 3.62 -36.21
C LEU A 62 8.35 3.85 -37.69
N ILE A 63 8.08 2.89 -38.58
CA ILE A 63 8.54 2.91 -39.96
C ILE A 63 7.51 3.37 -41.01
N ASP A 64 6.19 3.19 -40.72
CA ASP A 64 5.11 3.54 -41.66
C ASP A 64 4.82 5.05 -41.60
N PRO A 65 5.08 5.83 -42.64
CA PRO A 65 4.86 7.28 -42.61
C PRO A 65 3.39 7.69 -42.49
N THR A 66 2.46 6.77 -42.74
CA THR A 66 1.01 7.06 -42.63
C THR A 66 0.50 6.95 -41.21
N ARG A 67 1.22 6.27 -40.33
CA ARG A 67 0.84 6.09 -38.91
C ARG A 67 1.47 7.16 -38.03
N GLU A 68 0.69 7.72 -37.13
CA GLU A 68 1.21 8.59 -36.08
C GLU A 68 1.89 7.75 -34.99
N ILE A 69 2.97 8.28 -34.43
CA ILE A 69 3.65 7.67 -33.32
C ILE A 69 3.16 8.32 -32.01
N GLY A 70 2.68 7.49 -31.11
CA GLY A 70 2.32 7.91 -29.77
C GLY A 70 3.53 8.16 -28.85
N PRO A 71 3.34 8.70 -27.65
CA PRO A 71 4.41 8.82 -26.67
C PRO A 71 4.94 7.43 -26.28
N PRO A 72 6.23 7.34 -25.88
CA PRO A 72 6.82 6.08 -25.42
C PRO A 72 5.97 5.41 -24.33
N ALA A 73 5.81 4.09 -24.39
CA ALA A 73 4.99 3.33 -23.42
C ALA A 73 5.42 3.56 -21.97
N ARG A 74 6.72 3.73 -21.74
CA ARG A 74 7.27 4.05 -20.41
C ARG A 74 6.78 5.39 -19.86
N LEU A 75 6.41 6.34 -20.71
CA LEU A 75 5.81 7.62 -20.29
C LEU A 75 4.31 7.48 -20.07
N LYS A 76 3.62 6.59 -20.80
CA LYS A 76 2.23 6.23 -20.49
C LYS A 76 2.11 5.55 -19.12
N GLU A 77 3.05 4.66 -18.79
CA GLU A 77 3.16 4.04 -17.48
C GLU A 77 3.53 5.07 -16.39
N ALA A 78 4.45 6.00 -16.68
CA ALA A 78 4.82 7.07 -15.75
C ALA A 78 3.64 8.04 -15.51
N SER A 79 2.91 8.43 -16.57
CA SER A 79 1.73 9.30 -16.42
C SER A 79 0.61 8.60 -15.64
N GLY A 80 0.38 7.31 -15.87
CA GLY A 80 -0.57 6.53 -15.09
C GLY A 80 -0.13 6.35 -13.61
N ARG A 81 1.16 6.22 -13.35
CA ARG A 81 1.71 6.22 -11.99
C ARG A 81 1.57 7.59 -11.33
N ASP A 82 1.78 8.67 -12.06
CA ASP A 82 1.62 10.04 -11.55
C ASP A 82 0.15 10.33 -11.21
N GLU A 83 -0.80 9.87 -12.02
CA GLU A 83 -2.23 9.98 -11.75
C GLU A 83 -2.64 9.17 -10.51
N MET A 84 -2.17 7.92 -10.41
CA MET A 84 -2.45 7.06 -9.25
C MET A 84 -1.79 7.63 -7.99
N THR A 85 -0.56 8.13 -8.07
CA THR A 85 0.12 8.80 -6.96
C THR A 85 -0.64 10.04 -6.53
N SER A 86 -1.13 10.85 -7.48
CA SER A 86 -1.97 12.02 -7.22
C SER A 86 -3.31 11.64 -6.57
N LEU A 87 -3.93 10.52 -6.96
CA LEU A 87 -5.15 10.02 -6.32
C LEU A 87 -4.88 9.63 -4.87
N ILE A 88 -3.80 8.89 -4.62
CA ILE A 88 -3.38 8.48 -3.27
C ILE A 88 -3.08 9.73 -2.42
N ASP A 89 -2.36 10.72 -2.95
CA ASP A 89 -2.04 11.96 -2.23
C ASP A 89 -3.30 12.78 -1.88
N ARG A 90 -4.33 12.72 -2.72
CA ARG A 90 -5.64 13.34 -2.42
C ARG A 90 -6.45 12.55 -1.41
N ALA A 91 -6.40 11.22 -1.48
CA ALA A 91 -7.12 10.34 -0.55
C ALA A 91 -6.45 10.30 0.83
N PHE A 92 -5.10 10.40 0.86
CA PHE A 92 -4.31 10.37 2.08
C PHE A 92 -3.45 11.64 2.23
N PRO A 93 -4.08 12.84 2.30
CA PRO A 93 -3.34 14.11 2.33
C PRO A 93 -2.46 14.27 3.58
N GLY A 94 -2.77 13.51 4.64
CA GLY A 94 -2.02 13.37 5.87
C GLY A 94 -1.69 14.67 6.61
N ASP A 95 -2.30 14.89 7.78
CA ASP A 95 -1.71 15.82 8.75
C ASP A 95 -0.48 15.14 9.39
N LEU A 96 0.65 15.18 8.64
CA LEU A 96 1.91 14.59 9.09
C LEU A 96 2.35 15.11 10.46
N LYS A 97 2.06 16.36 10.78
CA LYS A 97 2.42 16.95 12.08
C LYS A 97 1.74 16.19 13.22
N ARG A 98 0.45 15.89 13.08
CA ARG A 98 -0.30 15.09 14.05
C ARG A 98 0.11 13.64 14.02
N LEU A 99 0.20 13.03 12.83
CA LEU A 99 0.57 11.62 12.70
C LEU A 99 1.98 11.31 13.24
N ARG A 100 2.94 12.24 13.10
CA ARG A 100 4.30 12.09 13.67
C ARG A 100 4.30 11.93 15.18
N THR A 101 3.32 12.45 15.88
CA THR A 101 3.19 12.24 17.33
C THR A 101 2.72 10.83 17.70
N MET A 102 2.18 10.10 16.70
CA MET A 102 1.58 8.77 16.86
C MET A 102 2.43 7.66 16.25
N LEU A 103 3.63 7.98 15.74
CA LEU A 103 4.55 6.96 15.22
C LEU A 103 5.06 6.05 16.34
N GLY A 104 5.22 4.77 16.02
CA GLY A 104 5.73 3.76 16.93
C GLY A 104 4.91 2.49 16.90
N TYR A 105 5.02 1.71 17.95
CA TYR A 105 4.47 0.38 18.05
C TYR A 105 3.24 0.36 18.93
N TYR A 106 2.30 -0.52 18.56
CA TYR A 106 1.03 -0.70 19.29
C TYR A 106 0.68 -2.18 19.38
N HIS A 107 0.02 -2.57 20.46
CA HIS A 107 -0.84 -3.75 20.46
C HIS A 107 -2.26 -3.34 20.09
N THR A 108 -2.83 -3.96 19.07
CA THR A 108 -4.25 -3.83 18.73
C THR A 108 -5.05 -4.91 19.42
N HIS A 109 -6.30 -4.63 19.72
CA HIS A 109 -7.23 -5.58 20.34
C HIS A 109 -8.59 -5.42 19.69
N PHE A 110 -9.15 -6.48 19.14
CA PHE A 110 -10.50 -6.48 18.57
C PHE A 110 -11.21 -7.81 18.82
N LEU A 111 -12.54 -7.80 18.77
CA LEU A 111 -13.36 -9.00 18.95
C LEU A 111 -13.40 -9.80 17.64
N ILE A 112 -13.23 -11.11 17.73
CA ILE A 112 -13.41 -12.01 16.59
C ILE A 112 -14.90 -12.11 16.26
N PRO A 113 -15.32 -11.93 14.99
CA PRO A 113 -16.74 -12.01 14.62
C PRO A 113 -17.40 -13.37 14.90
N SER A 114 -16.64 -14.45 14.74
CA SER A 114 -17.10 -15.82 14.94
C SER A 114 -17.18 -16.24 16.42
N ASP A 115 -16.45 -15.56 17.30
CA ASP A 115 -16.43 -15.84 18.73
C ASP A 115 -16.30 -14.54 19.54
N ARG A 116 -17.41 -14.10 20.10
CA ARG A 116 -17.49 -12.84 20.87
C ARG A 116 -16.76 -12.88 22.22
N ASP A 117 -16.37 -14.05 22.67
CA ASP A 117 -15.59 -14.22 23.90
C ASP A 117 -14.08 -14.18 23.66
N VAL A 118 -13.68 -14.09 22.40
CA VAL A 118 -12.27 -14.05 21.99
C VAL A 118 -11.89 -12.66 21.48
N VAL A 119 -10.80 -12.15 22.04
CA VAL A 119 -10.10 -10.93 21.60
C VAL A 119 -8.81 -11.32 20.93
N THR A 120 -8.61 -10.90 19.68
CA THR A 120 -7.31 -10.99 19.02
C THR A 120 -6.43 -9.82 19.42
N ARG A 121 -5.20 -10.11 19.82
CA ARG A 121 -4.14 -9.11 19.99
C ARG A 121 -3.12 -9.26 18.87
N SER A 122 -2.95 -8.18 18.10
CA SER A 122 -1.96 -8.08 17.03
C SER A 122 -0.96 -6.97 17.33
N MET A 123 0.15 -6.91 16.60
CA MET A 123 1.15 -5.86 16.71
C MET A 123 1.15 -5.01 15.46
N VAL A 124 1.09 -3.69 15.64
CA VAL A 124 1.18 -2.68 14.57
C VAL A 124 2.40 -1.79 14.80
N CYS A 125 3.09 -1.46 13.71
CA CYS A 125 4.10 -0.40 13.65
C CYS A 125 3.62 0.70 12.69
N LEU A 126 3.47 1.93 13.19
CA LEU A 126 3.31 3.12 12.37
C LEU A 126 4.66 3.79 12.16
N TYR A 127 5.04 4.02 10.90
CA TYR A 127 6.31 4.62 10.54
C TYR A 127 6.16 5.59 9.37
N GLU A 128 7.05 6.57 9.27
CA GLU A 128 7.06 7.53 8.15
C GLU A 128 7.97 7.01 7.04
N ARG A 129 7.48 7.07 5.81
CA ARG A 129 8.23 6.78 4.59
C ARG A 129 7.80 7.74 3.49
N GLU A 130 8.76 8.43 2.89
CA GLU A 130 8.53 9.33 1.74
C GLU A 130 7.42 10.37 1.99
N GLY A 131 7.37 10.93 3.21
CA GLY A 131 6.38 11.94 3.57
C GLY A 131 4.97 11.39 3.83
N ARG A 132 4.80 10.09 3.94
CA ARG A 132 3.54 9.41 4.29
C ARG A 132 3.72 8.54 5.52
N VAL A 133 2.65 8.35 6.27
CA VAL A 133 2.65 7.38 7.37
C VAL A 133 2.16 6.04 6.85
N CYS A 134 3.00 5.04 7.01
CA CYS A 134 2.73 3.66 6.64
C CYS A 134 2.52 2.81 7.89
N SER A 135 1.86 1.68 7.71
CA SER A 135 1.67 0.66 8.75
C SER A 135 2.26 -0.68 8.34
N LYS A 136 2.67 -1.44 9.34
CA LYS A 136 2.92 -2.88 9.25
C LYS A 136 2.26 -3.56 10.42
N THR A 137 1.36 -4.50 10.13
CA THR A 137 0.63 -5.27 11.13
C THR A 137 0.99 -6.74 11.03
N ILE A 138 1.24 -7.35 12.19
CA ILE A 138 1.42 -8.80 12.32
C ILE A 138 0.36 -9.31 13.28
N GLU A 139 -0.48 -10.19 12.78
CA GLU A 139 -1.48 -10.90 13.53
C GLU A 139 -1.09 -12.38 13.65
N ARG A 140 -1.33 -12.94 14.83
CA ARG A 140 -1.16 -14.37 15.10
C ARG A 140 -2.48 -14.91 15.60
N THR A 141 -2.99 -15.93 14.94
CA THR A 141 -4.19 -16.64 15.41
C THR A 141 -3.83 -17.66 16.49
N GLY A 142 -4.75 -17.86 17.35
CA GLY A 142 -4.85 -18.39 18.68
C GLY A 142 -4.02 -19.53 19.22
N PRO A 143 -4.07 -19.70 20.57
CA PRO A 143 -3.44 -20.80 21.28
C PRO A 143 -4.28 -22.10 21.25
N HIS A 144 -5.52 -22.06 20.74
CA HIS A 144 -6.43 -23.20 20.70
C HIS A 144 -6.48 -23.92 19.37
N GLU A 145 -5.81 -23.40 18.34
CA GLU A 145 -5.73 -24.06 17.03
C GLU A 145 -4.39 -24.77 16.90
N GLU A 146 -4.42 -26.01 16.43
CA GLU A 146 -3.23 -26.83 16.14
C GLU A 146 -2.32 -26.19 15.11
N VAL A 147 -2.82 -25.20 14.33
CA VAL A 147 -2.08 -24.44 13.32
C VAL A 147 -2.10 -22.96 13.69
N ARG A 148 -0.92 -22.41 14.00
CA ARG A 148 -0.74 -20.97 14.18
C ARG A 148 -0.65 -20.30 12.81
N GLU A 149 -1.69 -19.62 12.41
CA GLU A 149 -1.62 -18.76 11.23
C GLU A 149 -0.97 -17.42 11.57
N ILE A 150 -0.17 -16.91 10.66
CA ILE A 150 0.43 -15.58 10.74
C ILE A 150 -0.11 -14.80 9.56
N LEU A 151 -0.80 -13.71 9.84
CA LEU A 151 -1.24 -12.75 8.84
C LEU A 151 -0.36 -11.52 8.92
N LYS A 152 -0.02 -10.96 7.76
CA LYS A 152 0.80 -9.75 7.65
C LYS A 152 0.09 -8.74 6.79
N TYR A 153 -0.05 -7.54 7.31
CA TYR A 153 -0.67 -6.44 6.58
C TYR A 153 0.33 -5.30 6.42
N GLU A 154 0.25 -4.63 5.29
CA GLU A 154 0.91 -3.35 5.04
C GLU A 154 -0.13 -2.34 4.58
N GLY A 155 0.07 -1.06 4.92
CA GLY A 155 -0.89 -0.06 4.57
C GLY A 155 -0.42 1.37 4.81
N MET A 156 -1.39 2.27 4.74
CA MET A 156 -1.17 3.70 4.95
C MET A 156 -2.18 4.27 5.93
N ALA A 157 -1.72 5.27 6.69
CA ALA A 157 -2.55 6.01 7.62
C ALA A 157 -2.65 7.48 7.22
N THR A 158 -3.84 8.07 7.40
CA THR A 158 -4.07 9.50 7.26
C THR A 158 -4.82 10.03 8.48
N PHE A 159 -4.66 11.33 8.77
CA PHE A 159 -5.41 12.02 9.82
C PHE A 159 -6.33 13.04 9.16
N LEU A 160 -7.62 12.80 9.21
CA LEU A 160 -8.66 13.66 8.65
C LEU A 160 -9.66 14.06 9.73
N GLY A 161 -9.94 15.36 9.83
CA GLY A 161 -10.82 15.87 10.87
C GLY A 161 -10.26 15.61 12.27
N ASN A 162 -10.85 14.64 12.96
CA ASN A 162 -10.46 14.21 14.31
C ASN A 162 -10.18 12.71 14.42
N CYS A 163 -10.06 12.01 13.29
CA CYS A 163 -9.86 10.56 13.22
C CYS A 163 -8.60 10.20 12.44
N ILE A 164 -8.05 9.04 12.79
CA ILE A 164 -7.02 8.36 12.01
C ILE A 164 -7.75 7.32 11.15
N PHE A 165 -7.52 7.37 9.84
CA PHE A 165 -7.96 6.37 8.89
C PHE A 165 -6.76 5.53 8.50
N LEU A 166 -6.90 4.23 8.58
CA LEU A 166 -5.88 3.26 8.23
C LEU A 166 -6.47 2.29 7.21
N LEU A 167 -5.82 2.13 6.08
CA LEU A 167 -6.15 1.14 5.06
C LEU A 167 -4.97 0.20 4.90
N GLU A 168 -5.20 -1.09 5.13
CA GLU A 168 -4.18 -2.13 5.08
C GLU A 168 -4.61 -3.25 4.14
N PHE A 169 -3.65 -3.86 3.46
CA PHE A 169 -3.87 -5.08 2.65
C PHE A 169 -3.03 -6.22 3.20
N GLU A 170 -3.57 -7.42 3.13
CA GLU A 170 -2.87 -8.64 3.53
C GLU A 170 -1.80 -8.99 2.49
N THR A 171 -0.56 -9.31 2.91
CA THR A 171 0.59 -9.41 2.01
C THR A 171 1.00 -10.84 1.65
N LEU A 172 0.48 -11.84 2.32
CA LEU A 172 0.83 -13.26 2.08
C LEU A 172 -0.10 -13.90 1.06
N SER A 173 -1.42 -13.75 1.24
CA SER A 173 -2.44 -14.24 0.31
C SER A 173 -2.91 -13.17 -0.68
N ALA A 174 -2.69 -11.87 -0.35
CA ALA A 174 -3.08 -10.70 -1.13
C ALA A 174 -4.59 -10.66 -1.48
N ASP A 175 -5.44 -11.17 -0.59
CA ASP A 175 -6.86 -11.37 -0.84
C ASP A 175 -7.77 -10.56 0.09
N THR A 176 -7.20 -9.81 1.04
CA THR A 176 -7.95 -9.08 2.06
C THR A 176 -7.47 -7.64 2.21
N ILE A 177 -8.44 -6.73 2.29
CA ILE A 177 -8.25 -5.34 2.68
C ILE A 177 -8.98 -5.12 4.01
N VAL A 178 -8.31 -4.41 4.91
CA VAL A 178 -8.84 -4.03 6.22
C VAL A 178 -8.78 -2.51 6.36
N GLU A 179 -9.85 -1.92 6.82
CA GLU A 179 -9.90 -0.51 7.18
C GLU A 179 -10.10 -0.37 8.69
N SER A 180 -9.40 0.59 9.29
CA SER A 180 -9.62 0.98 10.68
C SER A 180 -9.78 2.48 10.79
N ILE A 181 -10.80 2.91 11.54
CA ILE A 181 -11.05 4.31 11.88
C ILE A 181 -10.87 4.46 13.38
N LEU A 182 -9.87 5.26 13.78
CA LEU A 182 -9.49 5.40 15.19
C LEU A 182 -9.64 6.85 15.67
N TYR A 183 -10.18 7.00 16.86
CA TYR A 183 -10.12 8.26 17.59
C TYR A 183 -8.81 8.34 18.38
N PRO A 184 -8.05 9.44 18.23
CA PRO A 184 -6.90 9.68 19.09
C PRO A 184 -7.36 9.90 20.52
N SER A 185 -6.50 9.54 21.47
CA SER A 185 -6.74 9.86 22.86
C SER A 185 -6.83 11.37 23.07
N TYR A 186 -7.89 11.86 23.73
CA TYR A 186 -7.99 13.27 24.15
C TYR A 186 -7.04 13.62 25.31
N ARG A 187 -6.29 12.67 25.83
CA ARG A 187 -5.29 12.89 26.89
C ARG A 187 -4.00 13.43 26.30
N LYS A 188 -3.24 14.19 27.10
CA LYS A 188 -1.94 14.75 26.69
C LYS A 188 -0.88 13.70 26.31
N SER A 189 -1.03 12.46 26.76
CA SER A 189 -0.15 11.34 26.44
C SER A 189 -0.85 10.38 25.48
N LEU A 190 -0.15 9.94 24.46
CA LEU A 190 -0.55 8.84 23.60
C LEU A 190 -0.55 7.54 24.44
N ASP A 191 -1.72 6.91 24.58
CA ASP A 191 -1.86 5.71 25.42
C ASP A 191 -2.75 4.68 24.72
N ILE A 192 -4.06 4.97 24.58
CA ILE A 192 -5.01 4.08 23.93
C ILE A 192 -5.77 4.87 22.85
N LEU A 193 -5.79 4.31 21.63
CA LEU A 193 -6.69 4.73 20.57
C LEU A 193 -7.85 3.74 20.52
N THR A 194 -9.05 4.23 20.21
CA THR A 194 -10.24 3.38 20.11
C THR A 194 -11.01 3.69 18.85
N GLY A 195 -11.72 2.71 18.30
CA GLY A 195 -12.47 2.91 17.07
C GLY A 195 -13.13 1.65 16.55
N LEU A 196 -13.27 1.59 15.23
CA LEU A 196 -13.83 0.45 14.52
C LEU A 196 -12.83 -0.05 13.49
N THR A 197 -12.84 -1.36 13.26
CA THR A 197 -12.15 -2.01 12.15
C THR A 197 -13.17 -2.76 11.29
N PHE A 198 -12.90 -2.78 9.98
CA PHE A 198 -13.74 -3.40 8.96
C PHE A 198 -12.85 -4.30 8.10
N GLY A 199 -13.34 -5.45 7.72
CA GLY A 199 -12.57 -6.34 6.86
C GLY A 199 -13.32 -7.62 6.52
N MET A 200 -12.55 -8.60 6.12
CA MET A 200 -13.02 -9.97 5.86
C MET A 200 -12.38 -10.91 6.86
N THR A 201 -13.15 -11.90 7.33
CA THR A 201 -12.57 -12.96 8.17
C THR A 201 -11.63 -13.84 7.33
N SER A 202 -10.56 -14.34 7.94
CA SER A 202 -9.60 -15.26 7.30
C SER A 202 -10.09 -16.72 7.25
N GLN A 203 -11.27 -17.01 7.76
CA GLN A 203 -11.83 -18.38 7.82
C GLN A 203 -12.31 -18.89 6.46
N VAL A 204 -12.57 -20.21 6.37
CA VAL A 204 -13.04 -20.90 5.17
C VAL A 204 -14.28 -20.23 4.55
N TYR A 205 -15.16 -19.67 5.38
CA TYR A 205 -16.28 -18.83 4.95
C TYR A 205 -15.92 -17.37 5.19
N ARG A 206 -15.33 -16.73 4.20
CA ARG A 206 -14.96 -15.30 4.23
C ARG A 206 -16.20 -14.44 4.42
N GLN A 207 -16.32 -13.80 5.57
CA GLN A 207 -17.45 -12.94 5.90
C GLN A 207 -16.97 -11.51 6.14
N PRO A 208 -17.67 -10.50 5.56
CA PRO A 208 -17.43 -9.11 5.94
C PRO A 208 -17.77 -8.91 7.41
N PHE A 209 -16.95 -8.13 8.12
CA PHE A 209 -17.19 -7.82 9.51
C PHE A 209 -16.88 -6.37 9.84
N ALA A 210 -17.49 -5.90 10.91
CA ALA A 210 -17.12 -4.68 11.62
C ALA A 210 -16.96 -5.01 13.10
N SER A 211 -15.86 -4.57 13.71
CA SER A 211 -15.57 -4.83 15.12
C SER A 211 -15.03 -3.60 15.82
N PRO A 212 -15.38 -3.36 17.10
CA PRO A 212 -14.67 -2.39 17.92
C PRO A 212 -13.21 -2.80 18.06
N ILE A 213 -12.32 -1.81 17.94
CA ILE A 213 -10.88 -2.00 18.04
C ILE A 213 -10.27 -1.01 19.03
N ALA A 214 -9.30 -1.45 19.79
CA ALA A 214 -8.50 -0.62 20.66
C ALA A 214 -7.01 -0.87 20.44
N TRP A 215 -6.23 0.21 20.35
CA TRP A 215 -4.79 0.17 20.16
C TRP A 215 -4.11 0.68 21.42
N LYS A 216 -3.22 -0.10 22.02
CA LYS A 216 -2.39 0.30 23.16
C LYS A 216 -1.00 0.69 22.65
N TYR A 217 -0.60 1.93 22.92
CA TYR A 217 0.74 2.40 22.56
C TYR A 217 1.80 1.71 23.42
N LEU A 218 2.87 1.24 22.77
CA LEU A 218 3.99 0.54 23.41
C LEU A 218 5.23 1.40 23.48
N GLY A 219 5.38 2.35 22.54
CA GLY A 219 6.55 3.20 22.45
C GLY A 219 7.06 3.36 21.02
N ARG A 220 8.03 4.25 20.84
CA ARG A 220 8.71 4.43 19.55
C ARG A 220 9.73 3.33 19.23
N SER A 221 10.23 2.67 20.26
CA SER A 221 11.17 1.56 20.15
C SER A 221 10.77 0.50 21.18
N VAL A 222 10.75 -0.75 20.78
CA VAL A 222 10.37 -1.91 21.59
C VAL A 222 11.20 -3.12 21.22
N GLU A 223 11.28 -4.08 22.13
CA GLU A 223 11.80 -5.42 21.81
C GLU A 223 10.73 -6.19 21.02
N VAL A 224 10.83 -6.11 19.67
CA VAL A 224 9.80 -6.60 18.74
C VAL A 224 9.46 -8.06 18.99
N LYS A 225 10.44 -8.91 19.28
CA LYS A 225 10.22 -10.33 19.52
C LYS A 225 9.31 -10.56 20.72
N GLU A 226 9.59 -9.88 21.83
CA GLU A 226 8.78 -9.97 23.05
C GLU A 226 7.34 -9.52 22.81
N GLN A 227 7.16 -8.40 22.08
CA GLN A 227 5.81 -7.89 21.80
C GLN A 227 5.04 -8.80 20.84
N LEU A 228 5.72 -9.46 19.90
CA LEU A 228 5.11 -10.46 19.02
C LEU A 228 4.76 -11.76 19.76
N GLU A 229 5.51 -12.14 20.79
CA GLU A 229 5.18 -13.29 21.65
C GLU A 229 3.89 -13.04 22.45
N ALA A 230 3.59 -11.80 22.76
CA ALA A 230 2.36 -11.38 23.43
C ALA A 230 1.15 -11.29 22.47
N CYS A 231 1.33 -11.49 21.14
CA CYS A 231 0.23 -11.52 20.19
C CYS A 231 -0.46 -12.88 20.17
N GLY A 232 -1.76 -12.90 19.88
CA GLY A 232 -2.59 -14.11 19.83
C GLY A 232 -4.01 -13.87 20.28
N SER A 233 -4.75 -14.95 20.47
CA SER A 233 -6.14 -14.92 20.94
C SER A 233 -6.21 -15.05 22.46
N TYR A 234 -7.08 -14.26 23.06
CA TYR A 234 -7.30 -14.16 24.50
C TYR A 234 -8.79 -14.22 24.80
N ASN A 235 -9.16 -14.78 25.94
CA ASN A 235 -10.51 -14.57 26.43
C ASN A 235 -10.74 -13.07 26.68
N ARG A 236 -11.93 -12.56 26.34
CA ARG A 236 -12.26 -11.13 26.47
C ARG A 236 -12.08 -10.57 27.89
N ASN A 237 -12.12 -11.42 28.93
CA ASN A 237 -11.93 -11.04 30.32
C ASN A 237 -10.50 -11.32 30.83
N ASP A 238 -9.59 -11.75 29.97
CA ASP A 238 -8.22 -12.08 30.35
C ASP A 238 -7.51 -10.90 31.02
N VAL A 239 -6.88 -11.16 32.15
CA VAL A 239 -6.20 -10.14 32.96
C VAL A 239 -4.98 -9.52 32.27
N ARG A 240 -4.43 -10.19 31.25
CA ARG A 240 -3.32 -9.70 30.41
C ARG A 240 -3.76 -8.58 29.46
N ILE A 241 -5.06 -8.38 29.25
CA ILE A 241 -5.61 -7.24 28.51
C ILE A 241 -5.79 -6.06 29.45
N ASP A 242 -5.35 -4.86 29.06
CA ASP A 242 -5.54 -3.63 29.85
C ASP A 242 -7.01 -3.48 30.27
N PRO A 243 -7.30 -3.22 31.54
CA PRO A 243 -8.69 -3.12 32.06
C PRO A 243 -9.55 -2.10 31.31
N ARG A 244 -8.95 -1.00 30.80
CA ARG A 244 -9.65 0.03 30.02
C ARG A 244 -10.06 -0.50 28.65
N ILE A 245 -9.20 -1.30 28.02
CA ILE A 245 -9.49 -1.97 26.74
C ILE A 245 -10.59 -3.00 26.94
N ARG A 246 -10.49 -3.84 27.96
CA ARG A 246 -11.56 -4.79 28.30
C ARG A 246 -12.91 -4.09 28.51
N LYS A 247 -12.92 -3.00 29.27
CA LYS A 247 -14.14 -2.21 29.50
C LYS A 247 -14.69 -1.65 28.18
N TYR A 248 -13.83 -1.13 27.31
CA TYR A 248 -14.24 -0.59 26.01
C TYR A 248 -14.82 -1.67 25.11
N LEU A 249 -14.12 -2.78 24.91
CA LEU A 249 -14.57 -3.88 24.03
C LEU A 249 -15.86 -4.52 24.58
N ASN A 250 -16.02 -4.64 25.90
CA ASN A 250 -17.23 -5.18 26.54
C ASN A 250 -18.44 -4.25 26.36
N ALA A 251 -18.25 -2.95 26.47
CA ALA A 251 -19.33 -1.97 26.28
C ALA A 251 -19.73 -1.87 24.80
N ALA A 252 -18.75 -1.85 23.88
CA ALA A 252 -19.00 -1.77 22.45
C ALA A 252 -19.55 -3.09 21.87
N GLY A 253 -19.18 -4.23 22.44
CA GLY A 253 -19.69 -5.56 22.05
C GLY A 253 -21.18 -5.77 22.30
N LEU A 254 -21.79 -4.96 23.17
CA LEU A 254 -23.26 -4.93 23.34
C LEU A 254 -23.99 -4.25 22.16
N SER A 255 -23.29 -3.38 21.41
CA SER A 255 -23.82 -2.66 20.24
C SER A 255 -23.62 -3.41 18.92
N GLY A 256 -22.89 -4.51 18.90
CA GLY A 256 -22.77 -5.42 17.77
C GLY A 256 -21.45 -5.37 17.02
N THR A 257 -20.74 -6.48 17.02
CA THR A 257 -19.90 -6.90 15.89
C THR A 257 -20.85 -7.34 14.78
N LEU A 258 -20.81 -6.68 13.62
CA LEU A 258 -21.61 -7.05 12.48
C LEU A 258 -20.81 -8.03 11.60
N SER A 259 -21.32 -9.25 11.46
CA SER A 259 -20.82 -10.22 10.48
C SER A 259 -22.01 -10.66 9.61
N LEU A 260 -21.84 -10.58 8.30
CA LEU A 260 -22.88 -10.97 7.33
C LEU A 260 -22.40 -12.23 6.61
N GLY A 261 -23.18 -13.31 6.73
CA GLY A 261 -23.00 -14.50 5.90
C GLY A 261 -23.55 -14.30 4.47
N PRO A 262 -23.10 -15.08 3.49
CA PRO A 262 -23.72 -15.11 2.18
C PRO A 262 -25.19 -15.57 2.32
N MET A 263 -26.08 -14.92 1.56
CA MET A 263 -27.47 -15.37 1.41
C MET A 263 -27.55 -16.65 0.61
#